data_062e331c91ebfde3dd72428b68a803c0
#
_entry.id   062e331c91ebfde3dd72428b68a803c0
#
_cell.length_a   1.000
_cell.length_b   1.000
_cell.length_c   1.000
_cell.angle_alpha   90.00
_cell.angle_beta   90.00
_cell.angle_gamma   90.00
#
_symmetry.space_group_name_H-M   'P 1'
#
loop_
_entity.id
_entity.type
_entity.pdbx_description
1 polymer ?
#
loop_
_entity_poly.entity_id
_entity_poly.type
_entity_poly.pdbx_seq_one_letter_code
_entity_poly.pdbx_strand_id
1 'polypeptide(L)'
;MLFRSEAFLARTFEEIEGYDDMVVLKDIRFESHCEHHLAPIIGKVHVGYLPVNKVVGISKLARVVEAYARRLQVQEKMNAQIANCIQNILEPKGVAVVIEAAHQCMTTRGVHKPGVTMVTSTMLGAFQIGRAHV
;
A
#
# COMPACT_ATOMS: atom_id res chain seq x y z
N MET A 1 11.38 -17.29 -5.65
CA MET A 1 12.05 -16.55 -4.57
C MET A 1 11.17 -15.41 -4.11
N LEU A 2 10.88 -15.35 -2.83
CA LEU A 2 10.07 -14.27 -2.28
C LEU A 2 10.88 -12.97 -2.26
N PHE A 3 10.26 -11.87 -2.64
CA PHE A 3 10.80 -10.56 -2.38
C PHE A 3 10.87 -10.34 -0.86
N ARG A 4 11.76 -9.44 -0.43
CA ARG A 4 11.92 -9.12 0.99
C ARG A 4 10.61 -8.71 1.66
N SER A 5 9.77 -7.97 0.96
CA SER A 5 8.44 -7.54 1.43
C SER A 5 7.52 -8.73 1.69
N GLU A 6 7.52 -9.74 0.80
CA GLU A 6 6.72 -10.94 0.97
C GLU A 6 7.22 -11.79 2.13
N ALA A 7 8.54 -11.85 2.33
CA ALA A 7 9.12 -12.56 3.46
C ALA A 7 8.69 -11.97 4.81
N PHE A 8 8.49 -10.66 4.90
CA PHE A 8 7.97 -10.04 6.11
C PHE A 8 6.53 -10.47 6.41
N LEU A 9 5.70 -10.55 5.38
CA LEU A 9 4.30 -10.97 5.54
C LEU A 9 4.15 -12.47 5.77
N ALA A 10 5.14 -13.28 5.40
CA ALA A 10 5.10 -14.71 5.65
C ALA A 10 5.08 -15.06 7.16
N ARG A 11 5.51 -14.12 7.98
CA ARG A 11 5.41 -14.26 9.45
C ARG A 11 4.08 -13.73 9.92
N THR A 12 3.05 -14.53 9.79
CA THR A 12 1.68 -14.15 10.17
C THR A 12 1.20 -14.96 11.37
N PHE A 13 0.15 -14.46 12.02
CA PHE A 13 -0.52 -15.16 13.10
C PHE A 13 -1.79 -15.83 12.58
N GLU A 14 -1.92 -17.13 12.78
CA GLU A 14 -3.09 -17.89 12.33
C GLU A 14 -4.17 -18.04 13.41
N GLU A 15 -4.17 -17.18 14.41
CA GLU A 15 -5.02 -17.34 15.59
C GLU A 15 -6.36 -16.63 15.51
N ILE A 16 -6.80 -16.21 14.32
CA ILE A 16 -8.05 -15.45 14.24
C ILE A 16 -9.14 -16.28 13.60
N GLU A 17 -9.89 -16.96 14.43
CA GLU A 17 -11.15 -17.55 14.02
C GLU A 17 -12.28 -16.52 14.25
N GLY A 18 -13.04 -16.23 13.20
CA GLY A 18 -14.28 -15.48 13.33
C GLY A 18 -14.17 -13.96 13.39
N TYR A 19 -13.06 -13.37 12.97
CA TYR A 19 -12.97 -11.92 12.83
C TYR A 19 -13.62 -11.49 11.52
N ASP A 20 -14.74 -10.79 11.63
CA ASP A 20 -15.42 -10.18 10.50
C ASP A 20 -15.03 -8.71 10.33
N ASP A 21 -14.25 -8.18 11.24
CA ASP A 21 -13.88 -6.78 11.28
C ASP A 21 -12.68 -6.49 10.40
N MET A 22 -12.73 -5.35 9.75
CA MET A 22 -11.61 -4.87 8.94
C MET A 22 -10.48 -4.39 9.82
N VAL A 23 -9.26 -4.78 9.48
CA VAL A 23 -8.05 -4.25 10.08
C VAL A 23 -7.60 -3.06 9.24
N VAL A 24 -7.41 -1.90 9.87
CA VAL A 24 -6.98 -0.68 9.18
C VAL A 24 -5.72 -0.16 9.84
N LEU A 25 -4.70 0.08 9.04
CA LEU A 25 -3.47 0.74 9.45
C LEU A 25 -3.35 2.05 8.69
N LYS A 26 -3.40 3.16 9.40
CA LYS A 26 -3.40 4.50 8.81
C LYS A 26 -2.07 5.20 9.00
N ASP A 27 -1.81 6.14 8.11
CA ASP A 27 -0.69 7.08 8.22
C ASP A 27 0.69 6.43 8.28
N ILE A 28 0.88 5.38 7.48
CA ILE A 28 2.22 4.80 7.31
C ILE A 28 3.02 5.75 6.42
N ARG A 29 3.93 6.49 7.01
CA ARG A 29 4.76 7.45 6.27
C ARG A 29 5.79 6.74 5.42
N PHE A 30 6.03 7.27 4.23
CA PHE A 30 7.06 6.75 3.34
C PHE A 30 7.73 7.88 2.57
N GLU A 31 8.91 7.56 2.08
CA GLU A 31 9.65 8.38 1.14
C GLU A 31 10.14 7.48 0.00
N SER A 32 9.93 7.91 -1.23
CA SER A 32 10.34 7.18 -2.41
C SER A 32 10.89 8.15 -3.45
N HIS A 33 11.22 7.67 -4.62
CA HIS A 33 11.72 8.49 -5.73
C HIS A 33 10.97 8.14 -7.00
N CYS A 34 10.52 9.18 -7.70
CA CYS A 34 9.81 9.04 -8.96
C CYS A 34 10.72 8.41 -10.02
N GLU A 35 10.22 7.38 -10.69
CA GLU A 35 10.94 6.67 -11.74
C GLU A 35 11.29 7.59 -12.91
N HIS A 36 10.41 8.53 -13.24
CA HIS A 36 10.58 9.41 -14.41
C HIS A 36 11.55 10.58 -14.17
N HIS A 37 11.51 11.17 -12.99
CA HIS A 37 12.25 12.43 -12.72
C HIS A 37 13.28 12.30 -11.61
N LEU A 38 13.38 11.14 -10.97
CA LEU A 38 14.27 10.89 -9.83
C LEU A 38 14.03 11.86 -8.66
N ALA A 39 12.87 12.52 -8.64
CA ALA A 39 12.52 13.45 -7.58
C ALA A 39 11.81 12.71 -6.43
N PRO A 40 11.95 13.18 -5.19
CA PRO A 40 11.30 12.53 -4.06
C PRO A 40 9.79 12.50 -4.16
N ILE A 41 9.22 11.40 -3.66
CA ILE A 41 7.79 11.23 -3.41
C ILE A 41 7.65 11.06 -1.92
N ILE A 42 6.93 11.95 -1.25
CA ILE A 42 6.78 11.93 0.19
C ILE A 42 5.30 11.83 0.51
N GLY A 43 4.93 10.86 1.33
CA GLY A 43 3.52 10.70 1.63
C GLY A 43 3.19 9.68 2.70
N LYS A 44 1.96 9.22 2.63
CA LYS A 44 1.38 8.28 3.58
C LYS A 44 0.65 7.18 2.84
N VAL A 45 0.73 5.97 3.39
CA VAL A 45 -0.03 4.81 2.92
C VAL A 45 -1.03 4.42 3.99
N HIS A 46 -2.26 4.15 3.56
CA HIS A 46 -3.30 3.60 4.42
C HIS A 46 -3.65 2.22 3.87
N VAL A 47 -3.66 1.22 4.73
CA VAL A 47 -3.94 -0.16 4.36
C VAL A 47 -5.13 -0.66 5.16
N GLY A 48 -6.10 -1.26 4.47
CA GLY A 48 -7.21 -1.97 5.12
C GLY A 48 -7.33 -3.35 4.51
N TYR A 49 -7.63 -4.35 5.34
CA TYR A 49 -7.91 -5.69 4.84
C TYR A 49 -8.91 -6.42 5.73
N LEU A 50 -9.64 -7.35 5.12
CA LEU A 50 -10.60 -8.20 5.82
C LEU A 50 -9.97 -9.57 6.03
N PRO A 51 -9.44 -9.86 7.24
CA PRO A 51 -8.75 -11.12 7.47
C PRO A 51 -9.70 -12.32 7.44
N VAL A 52 -9.21 -13.45 6.97
CA VAL A 52 -9.92 -14.73 7.05
C VAL A 52 -9.28 -15.59 8.12
N ASN A 53 -8.04 -16.02 7.91
CA ASN A 53 -7.32 -16.89 8.83
C ASN A 53 -6.04 -16.26 9.37
N LYS A 54 -5.53 -15.25 8.68
CA LYS A 54 -4.20 -14.70 8.97
C LYS A 54 -4.29 -13.22 9.26
N VAL A 55 -3.62 -12.78 10.30
CA VAL A 55 -3.32 -11.37 10.53
C VAL A 55 -1.82 -11.18 10.62
N VAL A 56 -1.41 -9.96 10.31
CA VAL A 56 -0.01 -9.57 10.35
C VAL A 56 0.17 -8.47 11.39
N GLY A 57 1.33 -8.48 12.03
CA GLY A 57 1.68 -7.41 12.96
C GLY A 57 1.82 -6.07 12.25
N ILE A 58 1.44 -5.01 12.96
CA ILE A 58 1.45 -3.63 12.44
C ILE A 58 2.82 -3.26 11.87
N SER A 59 3.89 -3.60 12.57
CA SER A 59 5.25 -3.29 12.14
C SER A 59 5.64 -3.98 10.83
N LYS A 60 5.07 -5.15 10.57
CA LYS A 60 5.34 -5.87 9.32
C LYS A 60 4.72 -5.20 8.12
N LEU A 61 3.50 -4.68 8.25
CA LEU A 61 2.87 -3.91 7.18
C LEU A 61 3.67 -2.64 6.87
N ALA A 62 4.13 -1.95 7.89
CA ALA A 62 4.97 -0.77 7.70
C ALA A 62 6.27 -1.11 6.95
N ARG A 63 6.87 -2.25 7.24
CA ARG A 63 8.09 -2.71 6.55
C ARG A 63 7.82 -3.07 5.09
N VAL A 64 6.66 -3.62 4.79
CA VAL A 64 6.26 -3.89 3.39
C VAL A 64 6.17 -2.60 2.60
N VAL A 65 5.52 -1.59 3.14
CA VAL A 65 5.43 -0.28 2.53
C VAL A 65 6.83 0.30 2.29
N GLU A 66 7.69 0.25 3.29
CA GLU A 66 9.06 0.76 3.19
C GLU A 66 9.87 0.01 2.12
N ALA A 67 9.72 -1.32 2.05
CA ALA A 67 10.44 -2.14 1.08
C ALA A 67 10.09 -1.75 -0.36
N TYR A 68 8.82 -1.51 -0.66
CA TYR A 68 8.41 -1.07 -1.98
C TYR A 68 8.77 0.39 -2.25
N ALA A 69 8.69 1.25 -1.24
CA ALA A 69 9.02 2.66 -1.37
C ALA A 69 10.50 2.91 -1.68
N ARG A 70 11.39 2.02 -1.27
CA ARG A 70 12.83 2.16 -1.53
C ARG A 70 13.26 1.96 -2.99
N ARG A 71 12.34 1.53 -3.84
CA ARG A 71 12.60 1.37 -5.27
C ARG A 71 12.26 2.67 -5.99
N LEU A 72 12.79 2.84 -7.20
CA LEU A 72 12.28 3.87 -8.09
C LEU A 72 10.83 3.50 -8.44
N GLN A 73 9.89 4.39 -8.19
CA GLN A 73 8.47 4.06 -8.25
C GLN A 73 7.66 5.03 -9.10
N VAL A 74 6.55 4.51 -9.59
CA VAL A 74 5.39 5.27 -10.01
C VAL A 74 4.33 5.01 -8.94
N GLN A 75 3.66 6.03 -8.46
CA GLN A 75 2.76 5.90 -7.32
C GLN A 75 1.66 4.84 -7.53
N GLU A 76 1.06 4.80 -8.71
CA GLU A 76 0.02 3.82 -9.05
C GLU A 76 0.56 2.39 -9.01
N LYS A 77 1.78 2.21 -9.51
CA LYS A 77 2.45 0.92 -9.50
C LYS A 77 2.76 0.46 -8.07
N MET A 78 3.27 1.35 -7.25
CA MET A 78 3.56 1.06 -5.84
C MET A 78 2.28 0.67 -5.10
N ASN A 79 1.20 1.39 -5.34
CA ASN A 79 -0.10 1.12 -4.76
C ASN A 79 -0.57 -0.31 -5.07
N ALA A 80 -0.52 -0.69 -6.34
CA ALA A 80 -0.91 -2.03 -6.78
C ALA A 80 0.02 -3.12 -6.24
N GLN A 81 1.31 -2.87 -6.18
CA GLN A 81 2.29 -3.82 -5.65
C GLN A 81 2.06 -4.13 -4.18
N ILE A 82 1.79 -3.12 -3.37
CA ILE A 82 1.49 -3.30 -1.95
C ILE A 82 0.20 -4.11 -1.78
N ALA A 83 -0.86 -3.74 -2.50
CA ALA A 83 -2.14 -4.44 -2.44
C ALA A 83 -2.02 -5.90 -2.84
N ASN A 84 -1.34 -6.18 -3.95
CA ASN A 84 -1.15 -7.55 -4.42
C ASN A 84 -0.27 -8.39 -3.48
N CYS A 85 0.73 -7.78 -2.87
CA CYS A 85 1.57 -8.45 -1.89
C CYS A 85 0.72 -8.92 -0.70
N ILE A 86 -0.12 -8.06 -0.17
CA ILE A 86 -1.01 -8.39 0.95
C ILE A 86 -2.01 -9.48 0.54
N GLN A 87 -2.60 -9.35 -0.65
CA GLN A 87 -3.56 -10.32 -1.18
C GLN A 87 -2.95 -11.72 -1.30
N ASN A 88 -1.73 -11.80 -1.82
CA ASN A 88 -1.08 -13.10 -2.07
C ASN A 88 -0.62 -13.78 -0.79
N ILE A 89 -0.20 -13.04 0.22
CA ILE A 89 0.38 -13.61 1.43
C ILE A 89 -0.67 -13.86 2.51
N LEU A 90 -1.56 -12.91 2.75
CA LEU A 90 -2.58 -13.04 3.81
C LEU A 90 -3.87 -13.71 3.33
N GLU A 91 -4.10 -13.75 2.04
CA GLU A 91 -5.32 -14.30 1.44
C GLU A 91 -6.60 -13.77 2.12
N PRO A 92 -6.73 -12.45 2.30
CA PRO A 92 -7.89 -11.87 2.95
C PRO A 92 -9.11 -11.86 2.03
N LYS A 93 -10.28 -11.58 2.57
CA LYS A 93 -11.50 -11.39 1.76
C LYS A 93 -11.40 -10.16 0.86
N GLY A 94 -10.65 -9.16 1.27
CA GLY A 94 -10.44 -7.95 0.50
C GLY A 94 -9.28 -7.15 1.04
N VAL A 95 -8.70 -6.33 0.17
CA VAL A 95 -7.61 -5.41 0.48
C VAL A 95 -7.92 -4.06 -0.11
N ALA A 96 -7.65 -3.02 0.65
CA ALA A 96 -7.71 -1.64 0.19
C ALA A 96 -6.39 -0.96 0.54
N VAL A 97 -5.77 -0.34 -0.45
CA VAL A 97 -4.54 0.45 -0.25
C VAL A 97 -4.78 1.83 -0.84
N VAL A 98 -4.57 2.85 -0.03
CA VAL A 98 -4.68 4.25 -0.46
C VAL A 98 -3.37 4.94 -0.16
N ILE A 99 -2.82 5.63 -1.15
CA ILE A 99 -1.60 6.41 -1.02
C ILE A 99 -1.91 7.88 -1.29
N GLU A 100 -1.50 8.73 -0.35
CA GLU A 100 -1.54 10.18 -0.50
C GLU A 100 -0.10 10.69 -0.50
N ALA A 101 0.32 11.31 -1.57
CA ALA A 101 1.71 11.75 -1.67
C ALA A 101 1.89 13.04 -2.45
N ALA A 102 2.89 13.80 -2.03
CA ALA A 102 3.37 14.96 -2.76
C ALA A 102 4.61 14.54 -3.57
N HIS A 103 4.57 14.85 -4.86
CA HIS A 103 5.69 14.60 -5.77
C HIS A 103 6.50 15.88 -5.90
N GLN A 104 7.77 15.83 -5.54
CA GLN A 104 8.65 17.00 -5.61
C GLN A 104 8.87 17.47 -7.06
N CYS A 105 8.71 16.61 -8.04
CA CYS A 105 8.74 17.00 -9.43
C CYS A 105 7.60 18.00 -9.79
N MET A 106 6.52 17.99 -9.04
CA MET A 106 5.40 18.94 -9.21
C MET A 106 5.57 20.21 -8.37
N THR A 107 6.37 20.14 -7.29
CA THR A 107 6.55 21.29 -6.37
C THR A 107 7.79 22.09 -6.65
N THR A 108 8.90 21.42 -7.03
CA THR A 108 10.21 22.07 -7.23
C THR A 108 10.66 22.10 -8.69
N ARG A 109 10.05 21.30 -9.55
CA ARG A 109 10.37 21.20 -10.98
C ARG A 109 9.09 21.24 -11.80
N GLY A 110 9.21 21.48 -13.09
CA GLY A 110 8.10 21.38 -14.04
C GLY A 110 6.96 22.33 -13.74
N VAL A 111 5.87 21.82 -13.22
CA VAL A 111 4.61 22.57 -13.07
C VAL A 111 4.64 23.61 -11.95
N HIS A 112 5.55 23.53 -11.01
CA HIS A 112 5.66 24.42 -9.85
C HIS A 112 4.33 24.65 -9.13
N LYS A 113 3.65 23.57 -8.74
CA LYS A 113 2.38 23.64 -8.03
C LYS A 113 2.52 23.09 -6.60
N PRO A 114 2.98 23.93 -5.65
CA PRO A 114 3.07 23.52 -4.26
C PRO A 114 1.67 23.23 -3.70
N GLY A 115 1.60 22.24 -2.80
CA GLY A 115 0.35 21.85 -2.17
C GLY A 115 -0.49 20.84 -2.93
N VAL A 116 -0.07 20.43 -4.13
CA VAL A 116 -0.78 19.38 -4.88
C VAL A 116 -0.42 18.02 -4.30
N THR A 117 -1.45 17.27 -3.93
CA THR A 117 -1.30 15.90 -3.42
C THR A 117 -1.98 14.94 -4.39
N MET A 118 -1.26 13.88 -4.75
CA MET A 118 -1.79 12.82 -5.57
C MET A 118 -2.33 11.71 -4.68
N VAL A 119 -3.58 11.30 -4.93
CA VAL A 119 -4.21 10.19 -4.20
C VAL A 119 -4.47 9.05 -5.16
N THR A 120 -3.97 7.89 -4.83
CA THR A 120 -4.21 6.66 -5.60
C THR A 120 -4.79 5.59 -4.69
N SER A 121 -5.60 4.71 -5.26
CA SER A 121 -6.20 3.61 -4.51
C SER A 121 -6.23 2.33 -5.33
N THR A 122 -6.06 1.21 -4.64
CA THR A 122 -6.23 -0.12 -5.22
C THR A 122 -7.14 -0.92 -4.29
N MET A 123 -8.23 -1.45 -4.85
CA MET A 123 -9.20 -2.24 -4.12
C MET A 123 -9.22 -3.66 -4.71
N LEU A 124 -9.05 -4.68 -3.88
CA LEU A 124 -9.05 -6.07 -4.30
C LEU A 124 -10.09 -6.86 -3.50
N GLY A 125 -10.58 -7.95 -4.10
CA GLY A 125 -11.52 -8.85 -3.45
C GLY A 125 -12.85 -8.16 -3.13
N ALA A 126 -13.33 -8.29 -1.91
CA ALA A 126 -14.63 -7.76 -1.48
C ALA A 126 -14.79 -6.25 -1.70
N PHE A 127 -13.70 -5.50 -1.68
CA PHE A 127 -13.73 -4.06 -1.91
C PHE A 127 -13.96 -3.67 -3.38
N GLN A 128 -13.85 -4.61 -4.30
CA GLN A 128 -14.11 -4.36 -5.72
C GLN A 128 -15.60 -4.36 -6.09
N ILE A 129 -16.47 -4.81 -5.21
CA ILE A 129 -17.90 -5.00 -5.51
C ILE A 129 -18.54 -3.74 -6.09
N GLY A 130 -18.26 -2.57 -5.49
CA GLY A 130 -18.77 -1.31 -5.99
C GLY A 130 -18.26 -0.92 -7.38
N ARG A 131 -17.09 -1.39 -7.76
CA ARG A 131 -16.47 -1.10 -9.07
C ARG A 131 -17.01 -1.99 -10.18
N ALA A 132 -17.47 -3.18 -9.84
CA ALA A 132 -18.02 -4.12 -10.82
C ALA A 132 -19.34 -3.66 -11.42
N HIS A 133 -19.99 -2.71 -10.80
CA HIS A 133 -21.28 -2.17 -11.23
C HIS A 133 -21.20 -0.79 -11.89
N VAL A 134 -20.02 -0.29 -12.07
CA VAL A 134 -19.80 1.02 -12.71
C VAL A 134 -19.62 0.89 -14.21
#